data_535ea4b5eeff0afb08fcc7e7d34ee992
#
_entry.id   535ea4b5eeff0afb08fcc7e7d34ee992
#
_cell.length_a   1.000
_cell.length_b   1.000
_cell.length_c   1.000
_cell.angle_alpha   90.00
_cell.angle_beta   90.00
_cell.angle_gamma   90.00
#
_symmetry.space_group_name_H-M   'P 1'
#
loop_
_entity.id
_entity.type
_entity.pdbx_description
1 polymer ?
#
loop_
_entity_poly.entity_id
_entity_poly.type
_entity_poly.pdbx_seq_one_letter_code
_entity_poly.pdbx_strand_id
1 'polypeptide(L)'
;MMTPMSRSPLRASLAKDPREVAGMFDAVARRYDLSNDVMSLFQVHMWRRVTRAAVAARPGTRVLDLAAGTGTSSVEYAADGAEVVACDFSTGMVAEGKRRHPEIAFVAGDATALPFADESFDVVTISYGLRNVQDTARALSEMRRVTVPGGRIVIAEFSTPVWPAFRHLYRFYLGSALPAAARLVSSNTEAYDYLGESILAWPDQRELAGLMQEAGWRGVGYKNLSGGIVAVHRATRPDHAARTAIER
;
A
#
# COMPACT_ATOMS: atom_id res chain seq x y z
N MET A 1 6.25 -36.01 21.67
CA MET A 1 5.02 -35.55 21.01
C MET A 1 4.87 -34.10 21.39
N MET A 2 5.42 -33.18 20.55
CA MET A 2 5.36 -31.72 20.80
C MET A 2 3.99 -31.21 20.35
N THR A 3 3.22 -30.69 21.30
CA THR A 3 1.95 -30.01 21.04
C THR A 3 2.24 -28.75 20.18
N PRO A 4 1.54 -28.51 19.05
CA PRO A 4 1.72 -27.28 18.30
C PRO A 4 1.25 -26.12 19.17
N MET A 5 2.15 -25.17 19.43
CA MET A 5 1.80 -23.90 20.08
C MET A 5 0.67 -23.24 19.28
N SER A 6 -0.46 -23.03 19.94
CA SER A 6 -1.59 -22.27 19.43
C SER A 6 -1.08 -20.89 19.01
N ARG A 7 -1.05 -20.63 17.70
CA ARG A 7 -0.73 -19.31 17.15
C ARG A 7 -1.86 -18.37 17.58
N SER A 8 -1.49 -17.28 18.20
CA SER A 8 -2.42 -16.19 18.52
C SER A 8 -3.08 -15.70 17.23
N PRO A 9 -4.41 -15.55 17.16
CA PRO A 9 -5.12 -15.21 15.93
C PRO A 9 -4.91 -13.75 15.47
N LEU A 10 -4.04 -12.98 16.14
CA LEU A 10 -3.86 -11.54 15.94
C LEU A 10 -2.56 -11.16 15.24
N ARG A 11 -1.70 -12.10 14.88
CA ARG A 11 -0.42 -11.81 14.20
C ARG A 11 -0.36 -12.44 12.82
N ALA A 12 -0.13 -11.60 11.78
CA ALA A 12 0.26 -12.06 10.46
C ALA A 12 1.74 -12.49 10.45
N SER A 13 2.09 -13.50 9.65
CA SER A 13 3.47 -13.94 9.44
C SER A 13 4.08 -13.28 8.21
N LEU A 14 5.42 -13.29 8.08
CA LEU A 14 6.10 -12.83 6.87
C LEU A 14 5.79 -13.68 5.62
N ALA A 15 5.13 -14.85 5.79
CA ALA A 15 4.55 -15.59 4.68
C ALA A 15 3.35 -14.87 4.05
N LYS A 16 2.84 -13.83 4.73
CA LYS A 16 1.75 -12.95 4.27
C LYS A 16 0.51 -13.73 3.89
N ASP A 17 0.14 -14.74 4.73
CA ASP A 17 -1.12 -15.44 4.52
C ASP A 17 -2.26 -14.42 4.50
N PRO A 18 -3.06 -14.37 3.42
CA PRO A 18 -4.09 -13.36 3.26
C PRO A 18 -5.11 -13.33 4.40
N ARG A 19 -5.41 -14.48 5.00
CA ARG A 19 -6.37 -14.59 6.13
C ARG A 19 -5.80 -14.01 7.42
N GLU A 20 -4.51 -14.26 7.68
CA GLU A 20 -3.81 -13.71 8.86
C GLU A 20 -3.72 -12.17 8.73
N VAL A 21 -3.37 -11.68 7.54
CA VAL A 21 -3.26 -10.24 7.24
C VAL A 21 -4.63 -9.57 7.39
N ALA A 22 -5.68 -10.10 6.77
CA ALA A 22 -7.03 -9.56 6.90
C ALA A 22 -7.51 -9.51 8.35
N GLY A 23 -7.37 -10.62 9.09
CA GLY A 23 -7.78 -10.70 10.49
C GLY A 23 -7.06 -9.70 11.40
N MET A 24 -5.78 -9.44 11.13
CA MET A 24 -5.01 -8.42 11.85
C MET A 24 -5.55 -7.01 11.58
N PHE A 25 -5.85 -6.67 10.33
CA PHE A 25 -6.40 -5.36 9.96
C PHE A 25 -7.85 -5.18 10.41
N ASP A 26 -8.68 -6.24 10.36
CA ASP A 26 -10.06 -6.23 10.88
C ASP A 26 -10.09 -5.85 12.36
N ALA A 27 -9.15 -6.37 13.15
CA ALA A 27 -9.08 -6.10 14.59
C ALA A 27 -8.75 -4.65 14.95
N VAL A 28 -8.07 -3.90 14.06
CA VAL A 28 -7.62 -2.52 14.31
C VAL A 28 -8.39 -1.47 13.52
N ALA A 29 -9.32 -1.85 12.64
CA ALA A 29 -9.98 -0.97 11.66
C ALA A 29 -10.53 0.33 12.26
N ARG A 30 -11.14 0.29 13.44
CA ARG A 30 -11.76 1.48 14.08
C ARG A 30 -10.77 2.53 14.56
N ARG A 31 -9.52 2.13 14.90
CA ARG A 31 -8.48 3.02 15.48
C ARG A 31 -7.27 3.16 14.56
N TYR A 32 -7.34 2.59 13.37
CA TYR A 32 -6.22 2.48 12.43
C TYR A 32 -5.59 3.84 12.10
N ASP A 33 -6.42 4.83 11.76
CA ASP A 33 -5.95 6.16 11.36
C ASP A 33 -5.21 6.87 12.49
N LEU A 34 -5.78 6.85 13.73
CA LEU A 34 -5.15 7.46 14.89
C LEU A 34 -3.80 6.79 15.22
N SER A 35 -3.71 5.47 15.09
CA SER A 35 -2.47 4.75 15.32
C SER A 35 -1.39 5.17 14.30
N ASN A 36 -1.76 5.32 13.03
CA ASN A 36 -0.84 5.76 11.98
C ASN A 36 -0.36 7.21 12.19
N ASP A 37 -1.24 8.11 12.62
CA ASP A 37 -0.88 9.50 12.93
C ASP A 37 0.19 9.58 14.03
N VAL A 38 -0.03 8.89 15.14
CA VAL A 38 0.91 8.88 16.27
C VAL A 38 2.23 8.21 15.89
N MET A 39 2.18 7.06 15.22
CA MET A 39 3.35 6.27 14.84
C MET A 39 4.25 6.97 13.82
N SER A 40 3.65 7.71 12.89
CA SER A 40 4.39 8.49 11.89
C SER A 40 4.84 9.85 12.40
N LEU A 41 4.60 10.18 13.66
CA LEU A 41 4.79 11.53 14.21
C LEU A 41 4.12 12.57 13.29
N PHE A 42 2.88 12.30 12.85
CA PHE A 42 2.08 13.10 11.94
C PHE A 42 2.68 13.31 10.53
N GLN A 43 3.80 12.65 10.19
CA GLN A 43 4.40 12.74 8.85
C GLN A 43 3.51 12.13 7.77
N VAL A 44 2.62 11.21 8.12
CA VAL A 44 1.67 10.58 7.18
C VAL A 44 0.86 11.62 6.40
N HIS A 45 0.52 12.76 6.99
CA HIS A 45 -0.20 13.84 6.29
C HIS A 45 0.63 14.46 5.16
N MET A 46 1.93 14.66 5.39
CA MET A 46 2.85 15.14 4.35
C MET A 46 3.03 14.09 3.26
N TRP A 47 3.21 12.82 3.63
CA TRP A 47 3.36 11.72 2.67
C TRP A 47 2.10 11.58 1.81
N ARG A 48 0.90 11.67 2.42
CA ARG A 48 -0.38 11.62 1.69
C ARG A 48 -0.52 12.77 0.70
N ARG A 49 -0.14 14.00 1.08
CA ARG A 49 -0.14 15.14 0.13
C ARG A 49 0.73 14.89 -1.08
N VAL A 50 1.93 14.31 -0.89
CA VAL A 50 2.84 13.99 -2.00
C VAL A 50 2.26 12.87 -2.87
N THR A 51 1.67 11.84 -2.25
CA THR A 51 0.99 10.75 -2.98
C THR A 51 -0.19 11.28 -3.79
N ARG A 52 -1.07 12.11 -3.18
CA ARG A 52 -2.18 12.77 -3.87
C ARG A 52 -1.70 13.58 -5.08
N ALA A 53 -0.62 14.37 -4.92
CA ALA A 53 -0.03 15.11 -6.03
C ALA A 53 0.54 14.19 -7.13
N ALA A 54 1.04 12.98 -6.79
CA ALA A 54 1.52 12.00 -7.77
C ALA A 54 0.36 11.29 -8.49
N VAL A 55 -0.75 11.01 -7.79
CA VAL A 55 -2.01 10.51 -8.36
C VAL A 55 -2.56 11.53 -9.34
N ALA A 56 -2.47 12.84 -9.03
CA ALA A 56 -2.87 13.94 -9.89
C ALA A 56 -4.27 13.73 -10.50
N ALA A 57 -5.22 13.31 -9.65
CA ALA A 57 -6.62 13.13 -10.06
C ALA A 57 -7.22 14.47 -10.53
N ARG A 58 -8.18 14.37 -11.44
CA ARG A 58 -8.92 15.51 -12.01
C ARG A 58 -10.39 15.11 -12.17
N PRO A 59 -11.30 16.04 -12.37
CA PRO A 59 -12.69 15.72 -12.66
C PRO A 59 -12.81 14.68 -13.80
N GLY A 60 -13.56 13.57 -13.51
CA GLY A 60 -13.74 12.47 -14.43
C GLY A 60 -12.61 11.44 -14.50
N THR A 61 -11.52 11.60 -13.71
CA THR A 61 -10.47 10.56 -13.60
C THR A 61 -11.01 9.36 -12.82
N ARG A 62 -10.96 8.17 -13.39
CA ARG A 62 -11.32 6.91 -12.71
C ARG A 62 -10.10 6.41 -11.91
N VAL A 63 -10.23 6.41 -10.60
CA VAL A 63 -9.15 6.02 -9.67
C VAL A 63 -9.53 4.72 -8.96
N LEU A 64 -8.67 3.72 -9.02
CA LEU A 64 -8.71 2.55 -8.13
C LEU A 64 -7.70 2.78 -7.01
N ASP A 65 -8.19 2.87 -5.77
CA ASP A 65 -7.39 2.93 -4.55
C ASP A 65 -7.37 1.54 -3.91
N LEU A 66 -6.21 0.88 -3.96
CA LEU A 66 -6.00 -0.48 -3.43
C LEU A 66 -5.43 -0.42 -2.01
N ALA A 67 -5.80 -1.41 -1.20
CA ALA A 67 -5.55 -1.42 0.23
C ALA A 67 -6.00 -0.10 0.86
N ALA A 68 -7.18 0.34 0.45
CA ALA A 68 -7.74 1.65 0.79
C ALA A 68 -8.06 1.81 2.27
N GLY A 69 -8.11 0.70 3.02
CA GLY A 69 -8.48 0.69 4.43
C GLY A 69 -9.86 1.30 4.63
N THR A 70 -9.94 2.31 5.49
CA THR A 70 -11.17 3.05 5.78
C THR A 70 -11.49 4.16 4.76
N GLY A 71 -10.66 4.31 3.69
CA GLY A 71 -10.91 5.24 2.60
C GLY A 71 -10.37 6.66 2.78
N THR A 72 -9.46 6.88 3.73
CA THR A 72 -8.92 8.22 4.02
C THR A 72 -8.28 8.89 2.80
N SER A 73 -7.52 8.15 1.98
CA SER A 73 -6.95 8.67 0.72
C SER A 73 -8.00 8.76 -0.38
N SER A 74 -8.92 7.80 -0.44
CA SER A 74 -10.01 7.76 -1.44
C SER A 74 -10.87 9.02 -1.41
N VAL A 75 -11.21 9.51 -0.21
CA VAL A 75 -11.97 10.76 -0.02
C VAL A 75 -11.20 11.98 -0.58
N GLU A 76 -9.88 12.01 -0.39
CA GLU A 76 -9.06 13.10 -0.93
C GLU A 76 -9.04 13.11 -2.46
N TYR A 77 -9.02 11.93 -3.10
CA TYR A 77 -9.09 11.81 -4.56
C TYR A 77 -10.48 12.18 -5.10
N ALA A 78 -11.54 11.77 -4.39
CA ALA A 78 -12.91 12.16 -4.73
C ALA A 78 -13.12 13.69 -4.60
N ALA A 79 -12.50 14.32 -3.60
CA ALA A 79 -12.52 15.79 -3.45
C ALA A 79 -11.79 16.51 -4.61
N ASP A 80 -10.89 15.85 -5.33
CA ASP A 80 -10.29 16.36 -6.58
C ASP A 80 -11.19 16.15 -7.81
N GLY A 81 -12.39 15.59 -7.62
CA GLY A 81 -13.37 15.31 -8.67
C GLY A 81 -13.20 13.96 -9.37
N ALA A 82 -12.40 13.06 -8.82
CA ALA A 82 -12.23 11.71 -9.37
C ALA A 82 -13.45 10.82 -9.07
N GLU A 83 -13.68 9.86 -9.96
CA GLU A 83 -14.55 8.69 -9.72
C GLU A 83 -13.71 7.60 -9.03
N VAL A 84 -13.90 7.42 -7.72
CA VAL A 84 -13.03 6.58 -6.90
C VAL A 84 -13.71 5.26 -6.56
N VAL A 85 -13.00 4.16 -6.78
CA VAL A 85 -13.30 2.85 -6.22
C VAL A 85 -12.22 2.52 -5.18
N ALA A 86 -12.63 2.37 -3.92
CA ALA A 86 -11.80 1.94 -2.81
C ALA A 86 -11.87 0.41 -2.69
N CYS A 87 -10.76 -0.28 -2.87
CA CYS A 87 -10.70 -1.74 -2.81
C CYS A 87 -9.77 -2.18 -1.69
N ASP A 88 -10.26 -3.04 -0.81
CA ASP A 88 -9.45 -3.61 0.28
C ASP A 88 -9.71 -5.10 0.44
N PHE A 89 -8.70 -5.83 0.88
CA PHE A 89 -8.82 -7.26 1.15
C PHE A 89 -9.59 -7.53 2.46
N SER A 90 -9.46 -6.64 3.46
CA SER A 90 -10.14 -6.70 4.75
C SER A 90 -11.60 -6.28 4.60
N THR A 91 -12.51 -7.22 4.84
CA THR A 91 -13.95 -6.92 4.82
C THR A 91 -14.37 -6.00 5.97
N GLY A 92 -13.65 -6.03 7.09
CA GLY A 92 -13.83 -5.11 8.20
C GLY A 92 -13.45 -3.67 7.86
N MET A 93 -12.35 -3.48 7.12
CA MET A 93 -11.97 -2.17 6.58
C MET A 93 -13.02 -1.64 5.58
N VAL A 94 -13.46 -2.48 4.65
CA VAL A 94 -14.52 -2.14 3.68
C VAL A 94 -15.82 -1.75 4.39
N ALA A 95 -16.24 -2.49 5.40
CA ALA A 95 -17.46 -2.19 6.15
C ALA A 95 -17.35 -0.86 6.92
N GLU A 96 -16.21 -0.61 7.57
CA GLU A 96 -15.98 0.64 8.29
C GLU A 96 -15.85 1.83 7.33
N GLY A 97 -15.19 1.63 6.17
CA GLY A 97 -15.10 2.64 5.11
C GLY A 97 -16.47 3.06 4.58
N LYS A 98 -17.32 2.10 4.22
CA LYS A 98 -18.71 2.35 3.80
C LYS A 98 -19.52 3.12 4.85
N ARG A 99 -19.29 2.81 6.13
CA ARG A 99 -19.98 3.50 7.23
C ARG A 99 -19.55 4.96 7.35
N ARG A 100 -18.25 5.24 7.18
CA ARG A 100 -17.68 6.60 7.29
C ARG A 100 -17.92 7.46 6.07
N HIS A 101 -17.81 6.83 4.90
CA HIS A 101 -17.79 7.49 3.58
C HIS A 101 -18.77 6.80 2.63
N PRO A 102 -20.11 6.94 2.86
CA PRO A 102 -21.12 6.28 2.05
C PRO A 102 -21.13 6.75 0.59
N GLU A 103 -20.51 7.89 0.29
CA GLU A 103 -20.34 8.46 -1.05
C GLU A 103 -19.24 7.76 -1.87
N ILE A 104 -18.35 6.98 -1.25
CA ILE A 104 -17.28 6.25 -1.93
C ILE A 104 -17.72 4.81 -2.21
N ALA A 105 -17.44 4.34 -3.41
CA ALA A 105 -17.68 2.93 -3.79
C ALA A 105 -16.58 2.03 -3.16
N PHE A 106 -16.96 1.23 -2.16
CA PHE A 106 -16.05 0.25 -1.53
C PHE A 106 -16.32 -1.15 -2.04
N VAL A 107 -15.25 -1.87 -2.41
CA VAL A 107 -15.25 -3.25 -2.91
C VAL A 107 -14.27 -4.09 -2.10
N ALA A 108 -14.69 -5.29 -1.70
CA ALA A 108 -13.75 -6.27 -1.16
C ALA A 108 -13.04 -6.98 -2.33
N GLY A 109 -11.69 -7.04 -2.30
CA GLY A 109 -10.93 -7.65 -3.39
C GLY A 109 -9.49 -7.93 -3.04
N ASP A 110 -8.94 -8.96 -3.69
CA ASP A 110 -7.54 -9.35 -3.61
C ASP A 110 -6.74 -8.64 -4.71
N ALA A 111 -5.66 -7.96 -4.35
CA ALA A 111 -4.77 -7.29 -5.29
C ALA A 111 -4.13 -8.25 -6.31
N THR A 112 -4.05 -9.55 -6.01
CA THR A 112 -3.52 -10.60 -6.91
C THR A 112 -4.57 -11.14 -7.89
N ALA A 113 -5.85 -10.79 -7.70
CA ALA A 113 -6.97 -11.22 -8.55
C ALA A 113 -8.09 -10.17 -8.49
N LEU A 114 -7.86 -8.99 -9.07
CA LEU A 114 -8.76 -7.84 -8.98
C LEU A 114 -10.11 -8.11 -9.66
N PRO A 115 -11.25 -7.87 -8.98
CA PRO A 115 -12.58 -8.13 -9.51
C PRO A 115 -13.06 -7.03 -10.47
N PHE A 116 -12.18 -6.57 -11.35
CA PHE A 116 -12.46 -5.51 -12.32
C PHE A 116 -12.06 -5.95 -13.71
N ALA A 117 -12.77 -5.44 -14.71
CA ALA A 117 -12.42 -5.67 -16.11
C ALA A 117 -11.08 -5.02 -16.47
N ASP A 118 -10.49 -5.48 -17.57
CA ASP A 118 -9.30 -4.87 -18.15
C ASP A 118 -9.59 -3.39 -18.48
N GLU A 119 -8.57 -2.54 -18.31
CA GLU A 119 -8.61 -1.15 -18.77
C GLU A 119 -9.76 -0.32 -18.17
N SER A 120 -10.10 -0.57 -16.90
CA SER A 120 -11.20 0.09 -16.22
C SER A 120 -10.83 1.43 -15.57
N PHE A 121 -9.54 1.66 -15.27
CA PHE A 121 -9.09 2.80 -14.48
C PHE A 121 -7.98 3.60 -15.17
N ASP A 122 -8.03 4.91 -15.02
CA ASP A 122 -7.02 5.83 -15.53
C ASP A 122 -5.81 5.90 -14.58
N VAL A 123 -6.05 5.69 -13.29
CA VAL A 123 -5.03 5.64 -12.24
C VAL A 123 -5.32 4.50 -11.28
N VAL A 124 -4.30 3.71 -10.98
CA VAL A 124 -4.31 2.75 -9.87
C VAL A 124 -3.30 3.20 -8.82
N THR A 125 -3.71 3.25 -7.56
CA THR A 125 -2.83 3.63 -6.46
C THR A 125 -2.90 2.61 -5.33
N ILE A 126 -1.80 2.47 -4.59
CA ILE A 126 -1.73 1.66 -3.37
C ILE A 126 -0.83 2.36 -2.37
N SER A 127 -1.30 2.53 -1.13
CA SER A 127 -0.56 3.21 -0.08
C SER A 127 -0.38 2.30 1.13
N TYR A 128 0.87 1.97 1.47
CA TYR A 128 1.28 1.18 2.65
C TYR A 128 0.67 -0.23 2.73
N GLY A 129 0.16 -0.74 1.60
CA GLY A 129 -0.50 -2.04 1.51
C GLY A 129 0.31 -3.08 0.73
N LEU A 130 1.13 -2.65 -0.24
CA LEU A 130 1.78 -3.57 -1.19
C LEU A 130 2.74 -4.55 -0.50
N ARG A 131 3.44 -4.11 0.56
CA ARG A 131 4.33 -4.97 1.35
C ARG A 131 3.60 -6.15 2.02
N ASN A 132 2.30 -6.04 2.21
CA ASN A 132 1.46 -7.08 2.83
C ASN A 132 0.88 -8.07 1.81
N VAL A 133 1.04 -7.80 0.52
CA VAL A 133 0.58 -8.69 -0.55
C VAL A 133 1.55 -9.86 -0.69
N GLN A 134 1.03 -11.09 -0.75
CA GLN A 134 1.83 -12.31 -0.81
C GLN A 134 2.63 -12.40 -2.11
N ASP A 135 2.00 -12.11 -3.24
CA ASP A 135 2.63 -12.10 -4.58
C ASP A 135 2.61 -10.69 -5.16
N THR A 136 3.68 -9.94 -4.87
CA THR A 136 3.86 -8.56 -5.34
C THR A 136 3.91 -8.47 -6.87
N ALA A 137 4.55 -9.42 -7.55
CA ALA A 137 4.67 -9.43 -9.01
C ALA A 137 3.29 -9.63 -9.67
N ARG A 138 2.50 -10.55 -9.13
CA ARG A 138 1.13 -10.79 -9.58
C ARG A 138 0.25 -9.56 -9.37
N ALA A 139 0.33 -8.93 -8.18
CA ALA A 139 -0.43 -7.72 -7.89
C ALA A 139 -0.06 -6.57 -8.86
N LEU A 140 1.24 -6.33 -9.12
CA LEU A 140 1.67 -5.32 -10.08
C LEU A 140 1.16 -5.61 -11.51
N SER A 141 1.06 -6.89 -11.88
CA SER A 141 0.51 -7.32 -13.17
C SER A 141 -1.00 -7.09 -13.25
N GLU A 142 -1.76 -7.40 -12.18
CA GLU A 142 -3.19 -7.13 -12.08
C GLU A 142 -3.50 -5.63 -12.10
N MET A 143 -2.72 -4.83 -11.33
CA MET A 143 -2.82 -3.37 -11.39
C MET A 143 -2.62 -2.85 -12.82
N ARG A 144 -1.64 -3.43 -13.56
CA ARG A 144 -1.42 -3.06 -14.96
C ARG A 144 -2.58 -3.50 -15.86
N ARG A 145 -3.15 -4.69 -15.63
CA ARG A 145 -4.29 -5.19 -16.42
C ARG A 145 -5.48 -4.26 -16.36
N VAL A 146 -5.83 -3.81 -15.15
CA VAL A 146 -7.01 -2.94 -14.93
C VAL A 146 -6.78 -1.46 -15.24
N THR A 147 -5.52 -1.03 -15.45
CA THR A 147 -5.19 0.35 -15.85
C THR A 147 -5.31 0.50 -17.36
N VAL A 148 -5.88 1.57 -17.87
CA VAL A 148 -5.94 1.85 -19.33
C VAL A 148 -4.55 2.06 -19.93
N PRO A 149 -4.33 1.82 -21.24
CA PRO A 149 -3.11 2.27 -21.93
C PRO A 149 -2.89 3.78 -21.71
N GLY A 150 -1.65 4.19 -21.45
CA GLY A 150 -1.33 5.57 -21.06
C GLY A 150 -1.69 5.94 -19.61
N GLY A 151 -2.46 5.11 -18.93
CA GLY A 151 -2.79 5.27 -17.53
C GLY A 151 -1.58 5.06 -16.61
N ARG A 152 -1.71 5.36 -15.34
CA ARG A 152 -0.58 5.38 -14.40
C ARG A 152 -0.83 4.58 -13.14
N ILE A 153 0.27 4.14 -12.54
CA ILE A 153 0.32 3.60 -11.18
C ILE A 153 1.04 4.56 -10.25
N VAL A 154 0.57 4.65 -9.00
CA VAL A 154 1.24 5.36 -7.92
C VAL A 154 1.31 4.44 -6.70
N ILE A 155 2.52 4.20 -6.19
CA ILE A 155 2.76 3.35 -5.01
C ILE A 155 3.45 4.21 -3.96
N ALA A 156 2.80 4.40 -2.82
CA ALA A 156 3.42 4.96 -1.62
C ALA A 156 3.70 3.83 -0.63
N GLU A 157 4.97 3.57 -0.32
CA GLU A 157 5.32 2.47 0.58
C GLU A 157 6.56 2.82 1.42
N PHE A 158 6.68 2.14 2.57
CA PHE A 158 7.91 2.18 3.35
C PHE A 158 9.09 1.71 2.52
N SER A 159 10.27 2.20 2.85
CA SER A 159 11.47 1.89 2.09
C SER A 159 12.72 2.03 2.97
N THR A 160 13.88 1.98 2.34
CA THR A 160 15.17 2.02 3.04
C THR A 160 15.76 3.43 3.02
N PRO A 161 16.11 4.03 4.19
CA PRO A 161 16.77 5.32 4.26
C PRO A 161 18.03 5.39 3.39
N VAL A 162 18.20 6.52 2.68
CA VAL A 162 19.28 6.68 1.68
C VAL A 162 20.65 6.86 2.31
N TRP A 163 20.73 7.46 3.52
CA TRP A 163 21.98 7.71 4.21
C TRP A 163 22.37 6.54 5.12
N PRO A 164 23.59 5.97 5.01
CA PRO A 164 23.98 4.78 5.76
C PRO A 164 23.81 4.92 7.27
N ALA A 165 24.26 6.04 7.87
CA ALA A 165 24.12 6.27 9.30
C ALA A 165 22.66 6.31 9.75
N PHE A 166 21.79 6.98 8.98
CA PHE A 166 20.37 7.04 9.26
C PHE A 166 19.68 5.69 9.06
N ARG A 167 20.12 4.90 8.08
CA ARG A 167 19.66 3.52 7.88
C ARG A 167 19.92 2.63 9.08
N HIS A 168 21.11 2.72 9.70
CA HIS A 168 21.44 1.96 10.91
C HIS A 168 20.56 2.37 12.09
N LEU A 169 20.35 3.67 12.28
CA LEU A 169 19.45 4.19 13.32
C LEU A 169 18.01 3.75 13.10
N TYR A 170 17.52 3.80 11.87
CA TYR A 170 16.16 3.40 11.52
C TYR A 170 15.93 1.89 11.71
N ARG A 171 16.90 1.06 11.34
CA ARG A 171 16.86 -0.39 11.59
C ARG A 171 16.83 -0.70 13.09
N PHE A 172 17.62 -0.02 13.89
CA PHE A 172 17.56 -0.14 15.35
C PHE A 172 16.19 0.30 15.89
N TYR A 173 15.66 1.41 15.39
CA TYR A 173 14.33 1.87 15.76
C TYR A 173 13.24 0.82 15.47
N LEU A 174 13.20 0.28 14.25
CA LEU A 174 12.20 -0.72 13.85
C LEU A 174 12.36 -2.06 14.60
N GLY A 175 13.60 -2.50 14.82
CA GLY A 175 13.88 -3.80 15.43
C GLY A 175 13.83 -3.82 16.97
N SER A 176 13.94 -2.66 17.62
CA SER A 176 14.09 -2.61 19.08
C SER A 176 13.23 -1.53 19.75
N ALA A 177 13.33 -0.28 19.31
CA ALA A 177 12.68 0.84 20.00
C ALA A 177 11.17 0.83 19.76
N LEU A 178 10.71 0.55 18.55
CA LEU A 178 9.30 0.50 18.19
C LEU A 178 8.55 -0.61 18.94
N PRO A 179 9.01 -1.88 18.97
CA PRO A 179 8.40 -2.93 19.79
C PRO A 179 8.38 -2.60 21.29
N ALA A 180 9.47 -2.00 21.81
CA ALA A 180 9.55 -1.60 23.21
C ALA A 180 8.52 -0.51 23.56
N ALA A 181 8.40 0.53 22.71
CA ALA A 181 7.41 1.58 22.88
C ALA A 181 5.97 1.05 22.75
N ALA A 182 5.71 0.16 21.81
CA ALA A 182 4.41 -0.46 21.61
C ALA A 182 3.93 -1.23 22.85
N ARG A 183 4.82 -1.92 23.56
CA ARG A 183 4.50 -2.63 24.81
C ARG A 183 4.05 -1.71 25.95
N LEU A 184 4.43 -0.44 25.92
CA LEU A 184 4.08 0.54 26.94
C LEU A 184 2.74 1.24 26.66
N VAL A 185 2.32 1.32 25.37
CA VAL A 185 1.22 2.18 24.93
C VAL A 185 0.07 1.42 24.30
N SER A 186 0.32 0.19 23.79
CA SER A 186 -0.66 -0.57 23.00
C SER A 186 -0.98 -1.93 23.62
N SER A 187 -2.27 -2.29 23.57
CA SER A 187 -2.74 -3.65 23.87
C SER A 187 -2.45 -4.66 22.75
N ASN A 188 -2.00 -4.22 21.58
CA ASN A 188 -1.71 -5.07 20.42
C ASN A 188 -0.25 -4.90 19.96
N THR A 189 0.70 -5.45 20.73
CA THR A 189 2.13 -5.40 20.43
C THR A 189 2.51 -6.19 19.18
N GLU A 190 1.78 -7.27 18.89
CA GLU A 190 2.05 -8.18 17.76
C GLU A 190 1.92 -7.47 16.39
N ALA A 191 0.98 -6.53 16.24
CA ALA A 191 0.83 -5.75 15.02
C ALA A 191 2.04 -4.82 14.76
N TYR A 192 2.67 -4.31 15.81
CA TYR A 192 3.86 -3.46 15.69
C TYR A 192 5.13 -4.25 15.41
N ASP A 193 5.25 -5.45 16.00
CA ASP A 193 6.33 -6.39 15.65
C ASP A 193 6.25 -6.73 14.16
N TYR A 194 5.06 -7.09 13.67
CA TYR A 194 4.83 -7.35 12.24
C TYR A 194 5.14 -6.14 11.36
N LEU A 195 4.74 -4.93 11.80
CA LEU A 195 5.04 -3.69 11.06
C LEU A 195 6.55 -3.53 10.88
N GLY A 196 7.34 -3.64 11.95
CA GLY A 196 8.79 -3.53 11.90
C GLY A 196 9.42 -4.60 11.00
N GLU A 197 9.03 -5.86 11.19
CA GLU A 197 9.54 -6.99 10.41
C GLU A 197 9.18 -6.85 8.92
N SER A 198 7.93 -6.50 8.60
CA SER A 198 7.47 -6.34 7.21
C SER A 198 8.18 -5.21 6.47
N ILE A 199 8.49 -4.10 7.16
CA ILE A 199 9.28 -3.00 6.60
C ILE A 199 10.73 -3.43 6.35
N LEU A 200 11.35 -4.14 7.31
CA LEU A 200 12.74 -4.60 7.18
C LEU A 200 12.94 -5.65 6.09
N ALA A 201 11.91 -6.45 5.81
CA ALA A 201 11.90 -7.47 4.75
C ALA A 201 11.48 -6.92 3.38
N TRP A 202 11.03 -5.65 3.29
CA TRP A 202 10.52 -5.05 2.07
C TRP A 202 11.66 -4.55 1.18
N PRO A 203 11.54 -4.68 -0.15
CA PRO A 203 12.49 -4.13 -1.12
C PRO A 203 12.79 -2.64 -0.94
N ASP A 204 14.00 -2.24 -1.30
CA ASP A 204 14.33 -0.83 -1.38
C ASP A 204 13.69 -0.15 -2.62
N GLN A 205 13.91 1.16 -2.78
CA GLN A 205 13.32 1.94 -3.86
C GLN A 205 13.68 1.44 -5.25
N ARG A 206 14.91 0.97 -5.44
CA ARG A 206 15.41 0.50 -6.75
C ARG A 206 14.89 -0.89 -7.06
N GLU A 207 14.85 -1.75 -6.06
CA GLU A 207 14.32 -3.11 -6.18
C GLU A 207 12.83 -3.06 -6.52
N LEU A 208 12.03 -2.21 -5.84
CA LEU A 208 10.62 -2.03 -6.20
C LEU A 208 10.45 -1.45 -7.60
N ALA A 209 11.27 -0.48 -8.00
CA ALA A 209 11.25 0.05 -9.36
C ALA A 209 11.56 -1.03 -10.41
N GLY A 210 12.48 -1.97 -10.10
CA GLY A 210 12.77 -3.15 -10.93
C GLY A 210 11.56 -4.06 -11.08
N LEU A 211 10.90 -4.43 -9.97
CA LEU A 211 9.68 -5.23 -9.99
C LEU A 211 8.56 -4.58 -10.82
N MET A 212 8.41 -3.26 -10.74
CA MET A 212 7.45 -2.53 -11.57
C MET A 212 7.80 -2.63 -13.06
N GLN A 213 9.09 -2.52 -13.42
CA GLN A 213 9.56 -2.64 -14.80
C GLN A 213 9.35 -4.06 -15.34
N GLU A 214 9.63 -5.09 -14.54
CA GLU A 214 9.40 -6.50 -14.86
C GLU A 214 7.91 -6.79 -15.08
N ALA A 215 7.02 -6.19 -14.29
CA ALA A 215 5.57 -6.25 -14.48
C ALA A 215 5.08 -5.48 -15.72
N GLY A 216 5.98 -4.83 -16.48
CA GLY A 216 5.70 -4.16 -17.74
C GLY A 216 5.31 -2.68 -17.63
N TRP A 217 5.48 -2.07 -16.47
CA TRP A 217 5.35 -0.63 -16.30
C TRP A 217 6.54 0.12 -16.92
N ARG A 218 6.35 1.36 -17.41
CA ARG A 218 7.39 2.17 -18.06
C ARG A 218 7.51 3.55 -17.42
N GLY A 219 8.68 4.16 -17.61
CA GLY A 219 8.94 5.48 -17.02
C GLY A 219 8.92 5.46 -15.50
N VAL A 220 9.35 4.34 -14.90
CA VAL A 220 9.34 4.19 -13.43
C VAL A 220 10.30 5.19 -12.81
N GLY A 221 9.76 6.04 -11.95
CA GLY A 221 10.53 6.98 -11.13
C GLY A 221 10.01 6.96 -9.70
N TYR A 222 10.83 7.43 -8.76
CA TYR A 222 10.41 7.53 -7.37
C TYR A 222 10.93 8.79 -6.68
N LYS A 223 10.23 9.21 -5.64
CA LYS A 223 10.59 10.32 -4.76
C LYS A 223 10.71 9.82 -3.32
N ASN A 224 11.87 10.02 -2.72
CA ASN A 224 12.11 9.72 -1.31
C ASN A 224 11.47 10.78 -0.41
N LEU A 225 10.82 10.34 0.65
CA LEU A 225 10.25 11.16 1.71
C LEU A 225 10.92 10.80 3.03
N SER A 226 11.04 11.77 3.94
CA SER A 226 11.63 11.56 5.28
C SER A 226 12.97 10.82 5.22
N GLY A 227 13.90 11.27 4.36
CA GLY A 227 15.23 10.64 4.21
C GLY A 227 15.20 9.23 3.60
N GLY A 228 14.09 8.81 2.98
CA GLY A 228 13.90 7.50 2.35
C GLY A 228 13.16 6.49 3.20
N ILE A 229 12.62 6.87 4.38
CA ILE A 229 11.72 6.01 5.16
C ILE A 229 10.49 5.61 4.35
N VAL A 230 9.98 6.52 3.52
CA VAL A 230 8.90 6.29 2.57
C VAL A 230 9.38 6.70 1.18
N ALA A 231 8.93 5.98 0.16
CA ALA A 231 9.10 6.35 -1.23
C ALA A 231 7.75 6.34 -1.96
N VAL A 232 7.54 7.33 -2.81
CA VAL A 232 6.40 7.36 -3.72
C VAL A 232 6.91 7.05 -5.12
N HIS A 233 6.54 5.89 -5.65
CA HIS A 233 6.85 5.45 -7.01
C HIS A 233 5.71 5.83 -7.95
N ARG A 234 6.07 6.16 -9.19
CA ARG A 234 5.12 6.42 -10.26
C ARG A 234 5.63 5.81 -11.56
N ALA A 235 4.71 5.23 -12.33
CA ALA A 235 4.99 4.68 -13.64
C ALA A 235 3.75 4.78 -14.53
N THR A 236 3.91 4.48 -15.83
CA THR A 236 2.84 4.54 -16.82
C THR A 236 2.68 3.17 -17.49
N ARG A 237 1.45 2.75 -17.75
CA ARG A 237 1.18 1.63 -18.64
C ARG A 237 1.47 2.07 -20.08
N PRO A 238 2.29 1.32 -20.85
CA PRO A 238 2.56 1.63 -22.26
C PRO A 238 1.28 1.71 -23.09
N ASP A 239 1.23 2.62 -24.03
CA ASP A 239 0.19 2.65 -25.06
C ASP A 239 0.30 1.44 -26.02
N HIS A 240 -0.81 1.05 -26.64
CA HIS A 240 -0.82 -0.03 -27.63
C HIS A 240 0.14 0.23 -28.81
N ALA A 241 0.31 1.49 -29.22
CA ALA A 241 1.22 1.88 -30.31
C ALA A 241 2.71 1.63 -29.99
N ALA A 242 3.12 1.70 -28.72
CA ALA A 242 4.51 1.45 -28.31
C ALA A 242 4.90 -0.03 -28.36
N ARG A 243 3.95 -0.98 -28.35
CA ARG A 243 4.22 -2.42 -28.48
C ARG A 243 4.73 -2.80 -29.87
N THR A 244 4.18 -2.20 -30.93
CA THR A 244 4.51 -2.53 -32.33
C THR A 244 5.90 -2.05 -32.74
N ALA A 245 6.49 -1.09 -32.00
CA ALA A 245 7.83 -0.55 -32.29
C ALA A 245 9.00 -1.38 -31.69
N ILE A 246 8.72 -2.26 -30.71
CA ILE A 246 9.75 -3.10 -30.05
C ILE A 246 9.83 -4.49 -30.72
N GLU A 247 8.79 -4.91 -31.45
CA GLU A 247 8.73 -6.21 -32.15
C GLU A 247 9.20 -6.12 -33.64
N ARG A 248 9.71 -4.97 -34.06
CA ARG A 248 10.35 -4.77 -35.37
C ARG A 248 11.84 -4.47 -35.22
#